data_57cf6636f29fceec8f8685bbce102c84
#
_entry.id   57cf6636f29fceec8f8685bbce102c84
#
_cell.length_a   1.000
_cell.length_b   1.000
_cell.length_c   1.000
_cell.angle_alpha   90.00
_cell.angle_beta   90.00
_cell.angle_gamma   90.00
#
_symmetry.space_group_name_H-M   'P 1'
#
loop_
_entity.id
_entity.type
_entity.pdbx_description
1 polymer ?
#
loop_
_entity_poly.entity_id
_entity_poly.type
_entity_poly.pdbx_seq_one_letter_code
_entity_poly.pdbx_strand_id
1 'polypeptide(L)'
;MKKMKIKFVLSVLLLLLSTSYSYSQDANQQNQTNETANQGVLNNGQTLVSAANFNQSSYGASTRFTNPPTRIEGSIYLYDKWTNYAIVETKDRKRFSINNVNLNLRRNRIISKIGQDSLFIFNMEKVNKIIIKGKSFKRIDSEVGGRIFELVYESKDVSILKFHSIKLVESSANPMVNRKTDKFVKKENFFAYQDGKVFDFKLRKKDVLKLITSNETEESKLIEYYTKNKLSYKSIKDLRQVLSSINTIL
;
A
#
# COMPACT_ATOMS: atom_id res chain seq x y z
N MET A 1 -3.60 -30.75 -70.12
CA MET A 1 -2.84 -29.60 -69.55
C MET A 1 -3.52 -28.88 -68.35
N LYS A 2 -4.83 -28.87 -68.19
CA LYS A 2 -5.50 -28.17 -67.04
C LYS A 2 -5.32 -28.83 -65.66
N LYS A 3 -5.26 -30.13 -65.56
CA LYS A 3 -5.13 -30.89 -64.30
C LYS A 3 -3.74 -30.77 -63.64
N MET A 4 -2.70 -30.47 -64.39
CA MET A 4 -1.34 -30.35 -63.89
C MET A 4 -1.08 -29.00 -63.21
N LYS A 5 -1.75 -27.92 -63.66
CA LYS A 5 -1.65 -26.57 -63.09
C LYS A 5 -2.31 -26.47 -61.74
N ILE A 6 -3.40 -27.19 -61.48
CA ILE A 6 -4.12 -27.19 -60.19
C ILE A 6 -3.30 -27.87 -59.08
N LYS A 7 -2.59 -29.00 -59.40
CA LYS A 7 -1.72 -29.66 -58.42
C LYS A 7 -0.52 -28.82 -58.00
N PHE A 8 0.03 -28.03 -58.94
CA PHE A 8 1.18 -27.18 -58.65
C PHE A 8 0.78 -25.97 -57.77
N VAL A 9 -0.40 -25.37 -58.02
CA VAL A 9 -0.94 -24.28 -57.20
C VAL A 9 -1.32 -24.75 -55.79
N LEU A 10 -1.85 -25.98 -55.65
CA LEU A 10 -2.17 -26.58 -54.34
C LEU A 10 -0.90 -26.90 -53.54
N SER A 11 0.18 -27.33 -54.20
CA SER A 11 1.49 -27.61 -53.58
C SER A 11 2.18 -26.34 -53.08
N VAL A 12 2.08 -25.23 -53.81
CA VAL A 12 2.65 -23.93 -53.40
C VAL A 12 1.83 -23.32 -52.26
N LEU A 13 0.50 -23.49 -52.28
CA LEU A 13 -0.37 -23.01 -51.15
C LEU A 13 -0.13 -23.79 -49.87
N LEU A 14 0.17 -25.10 -49.93
CA LEU A 14 0.53 -25.90 -48.74
C LEU A 14 1.90 -25.52 -48.17
N LEU A 15 2.86 -25.12 -49.01
CA LEU A 15 4.17 -24.62 -48.57
C LEU A 15 4.11 -23.24 -47.90
N LEU A 16 3.17 -22.37 -48.30
CA LEU A 16 2.98 -21.09 -47.70
C LEU A 16 2.28 -21.15 -46.34
N LEU A 17 1.51 -22.20 -46.04
CA LEU A 17 0.88 -22.44 -44.74
C LEU A 17 1.82 -23.05 -43.69
N SER A 18 2.96 -23.61 -44.09
CA SER A 18 3.94 -24.18 -43.16
C SER A 18 4.96 -23.18 -42.59
N THR A 19 5.03 -21.95 -43.12
CA THR A 19 5.96 -20.92 -42.64
C THR A 19 5.40 -20.01 -41.53
N SER A 20 4.13 -20.14 -41.21
CA SER A 20 3.48 -19.33 -40.19
C SER A 20 3.49 -19.92 -38.76
N TYR A 21 4.05 -21.13 -38.58
CA TYR A 21 4.10 -21.80 -37.28
C TYR A 21 5.42 -21.65 -36.50
N SER A 22 6.42 -20.94 -37.03
CA SER A 22 7.76 -20.90 -36.40
C SER A 22 8.05 -19.61 -35.58
N TYR A 23 7.08 -18.73 -35.34
CA TYR A 23 7.32 -17.50 -34.59
C TYR A 23 6.68 -17.44 -33.20
N SER A 24 6.24 -18.56 -32.63
CA SER A 24 5.55 -18.58 -31.33
C SER A 24 6.31 -19.26 -30.19
N GLN A 25 7.59 -19.58 -30.31
CA GLN A 25 8.29 -20.31 -29.22
C GLN A 25 9.45 -19.58 -28.55
N ASP A 26 9.92 -18.43 -29.03
CA ASP A 26 11.05 -17.75 -28.40
C ASP A 26 10.70 -16.69 -27.37
N ALA A 27 9.42 -16.41 -27.12
CA ALA A 27 9.00 -15.42 -26.09
C ALA A 27 8.88 -16.01 -24.68
N ASN A 28 9.01 -17.35 -24.48
CA ASN A 28 8.73 -17.99 -23.19
C ASN A 28 9.97 -18.44 -22.40
N GLN A 29 11.19 -18.22 -22.88
CA GLN A 29 12.39 -18.70 -22.16
C GLN A 29 13.16 -17.65 -21.36
N GLN A 30 12.76 -16.37 -21.37
CA GLN A 30 13.45 -15.33 -20.57
C GLN A 30 12.79 -15.01 -19.21
N ASN A 31 11.68 -15.63 -18.85
CA ASN A 31 10.98 -15.30 -17.60
C ASN A 31 11.17 -16.31 -16.44
N GLN A 32 12.03 -17.32 -16.58
CA GLN A 32 12.16 -18.37 -15.54
C GLN A 32 13.22 -18.12 -14.46
N THR A 33 13.97 -17.03 -14.49
CA THR A 33 15.08 -16.83 -13.52
C THR A 33 14.78 -15.88 -12.36
N ASN A 34 13.57 -15.32 -12.26
CA ASN A 34 13.22 -14.38 -11.18
C ASN A 34 12.18 -14.90 -10.17
N GLU A 35 11.82 -16.18 -10.21
CA GLU A 35 10.70 -16.70 -9.37
C GLU A 35 11.05 -17.01 -7.91
N THR A 36 12.31 -16.94 -7.50
CA THR A 36 12.74 -17.44 -6.18
C THR A 36 12.72 -16.41 -5.05
N ALA A 37 12.53 -15.12 -5.33
CA ALA A 37 12.77 -14.10 -4.32
C ALA A 37 11.53 -13.58 -3.56
N ASN A 38 10.32 -13.82 -4.06
CA ASN A 38 9.13 -13.24 -3.41
C ASN A 38 7.84 -14.00 -3.73
N GLN A 39 7.76 -15.23 -3.31
CA GLN A 39 6.57 -16.07 -3.49
C GLN A 39 5.47 -15.65 -2.50
N GLY A 40 4.63 -14.71 -2.90
CA GLY A 40 3.36 -14.48 -2.24
C GLY A 40 2.31 -15.43 -2.82
N VAL A 41 1.67 -16.21 -1.99
CA VAL A 41 0.70 -17.22 -2.41
C VAL A 41 -0.71 -16.63 -2.44
N LEU A 42 -1.38 -16.76 -3.57
CA LEU A 42 -2.82 -16.55 -3.70
C LEU A 42 -3.59 -17.71 -3.06
N ASN A 43 -4.82 -17.43 -2.62
CA ASN A 43 -5.75 -18.48 -2.19
C ASN A 43 -6.03 -19.54 -3.30
N ASN A 44 -5.66 -19.27 -4.55
CA ASN A 44 -5.86 -20.15 -5.72
C ASN A 44 -4.55 -20.78 -6.22
N GLY A 45 -3.47 -20.77 -5.45
CA GLY A 45 -2.17 -21.33 -5.85
C GLY A 45 -1.36 -20.44 -6.83
N GLN A 46 -1.84 -19.26 -7.19
CA GLN A 46 -1.09 -18.28 -7.98
C GLN A 46 -0.35 -17.29 -7.08
N THR A 47 0.75 -16.74 -7.53
CA THR A 47 1.45 -15.65 -6.85
C THR A 47 1.03 -14.30 -7.39
N LEU A 48 1.06 -13.25 -6.55
CA LEU A 48 0.76 -11.89 -7.02
C LEU A 48 1.81 -11.41 -8.03
N VAL A 49 3.06 -11.83 -7.87
CA VAL A 49 4.14 -11.50 -8.80
C VAL A 49 3.86 -12.10 -10.17
N SER A 50 3.45 -13.36 -10.24
CA SER A 50 3.05 -14.00 -11.50
C SER A 50 1.83 -13.32 -12.11
N ALA A 51 0.81 -13.02 -11.30
CA ALA A 51 -0.37 -12.28 -11.77
C ALA A 51 -0.03 -10.87 -12.26
N ALA A 52 0.90 -10.19 -11.59
CA ALA A 52 1.37 -8.86 -11.99
C ALA A 52 2.21 -8.91 -13.29
N ASN A 53 2.99 -9.96 -13.52
CA ASN A 53 3.75 -10.13 -14.76
C ASN A 53 2.83 -10.34 -15.97
N PHE A 54 1.71 -11.03 -15.80
CA PHE A 54 0.71 -11.20 -16.87
C PHE A 54 -0.10 -9.94 -17.13
N ASN A 55 -0.28 -9.10 -16.12
CA ASN A 55 -1.05 -7.84 -16.24
C ASN A 55 -0.51 -6.77 -15.28
N GLN A 56 0.73 -6.34 -15.54
CA GLN A 56 1.47 -5.39 -14.68
C GLN A 56 0.69 -4.10 -14.39
N SER A 57 -0.10 -3.62 -15.36
CA SER A 57 -0.90 -2.40 -15.19
C SER A 57 -2.07 -2.57 -14.22
N SER A 58 -2.45 -3.80 -13.87
CA SER A 58 -3.61 -4.05 -13.00
C SER A 58 -3.29 -3.85 -11.52
N TYR A 59 -2.16 -4.37 -11.03
CA TYR A 59 -1.86 -4.34 -9.59
C TYR A 59 -0.61 -3.56 -9.23
N GLY A 60 0.23 -3.26 -10.21
CA GLY A 60 1.47 -2.53 -10.00
C GLY A 60 2.43 -2.67 -11.16
N ALA A 61 3.63 -2.16 -10.97
CA ALA A 61 4.71 -2.25 -11.94
C ALA A 61 6.04 -2.52 -11.24
N SER A 62 6.86 -3.33 -11.91
CA SER A 62 8.24 -3.57 -11.48
C SER A 62 9.16 -2.47 -11.99
N THR A 63 10.11 -2.07 -11.19
CA THR A 63 11.14 -1.11 -11.54
C THR A 63 12.48 -1.52 -10.95
N ARG A 64 13.54 -1.27 -11.71
CA ARG A 64 14.90 -1.38 -11.17
C ARG A 64 15.19 -0.16 -10.30
N PHE A 65 15.88 -0.35 -9.20
CA PHE A 65 16.33 0.78 -8.41
C PHE A 65 17.83 0.63 -8.10
N THR A 66 18.50 1.76 -8.11
CA THR A 66 19.86 1.88 -7.63
C THR A 66 19.77 2.50 -6.23
N ASN A 67 20.40 1.89 -5.25
CA ASN A 67 20.49 2.45 -3.91
C ASN A 67 21.83 3.19 -3.80
N PRO A 68 21.89 4.49 -4.13
CA PRO A 68 23.11 5.25 -3.99
C PRO A 68 23.53 5.28 -2.52
N PRO A 69 24.81 5.20 -2.21
CA PRO A 69 25.29 5.35 -0.85
C PRO A 69 24.86 6.73 -0.33
N THR A 70 23.98 6.74 0.64
CA THR A 70 23.50 7.99 1.25
C THR A 70 24.29 8.23 2.54
N ARG A 71 24.83 9.43 2.69
CA ARG A 71 25.42 9.93 3.95
C ARG A 71 24.35 10.35 4.96
N ILE A 72 23.08 10.04 4.69
CA ILE A 72 21.93 10.43 5.52
C ILE A 72 21.58 9.26 6.43
N GLU A 73 21.54 9.51 7.72
CA GLU A 73 21.10 8.53 8.71
C GLU A 73 19.61 8.26 8.65
N GLY A 74 19.21 7.03 8.99
CA GLY A 74 17.81 6.61 9.01
C GLY A 74 17.34 6.03 7.69
N SER A 75 16.04 5.86 7.55
CA SER A 75 15.42 5.18 6.43
C SER A 75 14.22 5.96 5.90
N ILE A 76 14.05 5.97 4.58
CA ILE A 76 12.85 6.50 3.91
C ILE A 76 11.66 5.54 3.99
N TYR A 77 11.84 4.37 4.56
CA TYR A 77 10.82 3.34 4.67
C TYR A 77 10.22 3.30 6.07
N LEU A 78 8.94 2.90 6.18
CA LEU A 78 8.24 2.80 7.45
C LEU A 78 8.90 1.78 8.37
N TYR A 79 9.25 0.62 7.84
CA TYR A 79 9.93 -0.45 8.56
C TYR A 79 11.38 -0.51 8.13
N ASP A 80 12.29 -0.64 9.10
CA ASP A 80 13.74 -0.67 8.84
C ASP A 80 14.17 -1.98 8.18
N LYS A 81 13.48 -3.09 8.51
CA LYS A 81 13.72 -4.41 7.91
C LYS A 81 12.75 -4.66 6.75
N TRP A 82 13.23 -5.36 5.73
CA TRP A 82 12.43 -5.76 4.57
C TRP A 82 11.67 -7.08 4.74
N THR A 83 11.97 -7.85 5.80
CA THR A 83 11.31 -9.14 6.09
C THR A 83 9.88 -8.98 6.58
N ASN A 84 9.09 -8.12 5.94
CA ASN A 84 7.72 -7.84 6.32
C ASN A 84 6.76 -8.64 5.44
N TYR A 85 5.95 -9.45 6.09
CA TYR A 85 4.82 -10.12 5.45
C TYR A 85 3.64 -9.16 5.31
N ALA A 86 2.95 -9.25 4.19
CA ALA A 86 1.75 -8.47 3.92
C ALA A 86 0.64 -9.32 3.30
N ILE A 87 -0.61 -8.97 3.59
CA ILE A 87 -1.80 -9.46 2.92
C ILE A 87 -2.34 -8.32 2.06
N VAL A 88 -2.47 -8.55 0.77
CA VAL A 88 -3.06 -7.61 -0.19
C VAL A 88 -4.49 -8.03 -0.47
N GLU A 89 -5.43 -7.14 -0.23
CA GLU A 89 -6.85 -7.31 -0.59
C GLU A 89 -7.18 -6.38 -1.75
N THR A 90 -7.57 -6.96 -2.87
CA THR A 90 -7.90 -6.21 -4.09
C THR A 90 -9.37 -5.77 -4.12
N LYS A 91 -9.71 -4.81 -4.98
CA LYS A 91 -11.10 -4.35 -5.14
C LYS A 91 -12.02 -5.44 -5.73
N ASP A 92 -11.47 -6.37 -6.49
CA ASP A 92 -12.16 -7.55 -7.02
C ASP A 92 -12.18 -8.73 -6.02
N ARG A 93 -11.97 -8.45 -4.71
CA ARG A 93 -12.07 -9.38 -3.58
C ARG A 93 -11.05 -10.53 -3.56
N LYS A 94 -9.98 -10.45 -4.34
CA LYS A 94 -8.88 -11.40 -4.26
C LYS A 94 -7.96 -11.07 -3.10
N ARG A 95 -7.32 -12.09 -2.53
CA ARG A 95 -6.34 -11.94 -1.44
C ARG A 95 -5.04 -12.60 -1.82
N PHE A 96 -3.95 -11.89 -1.58
CA PHE A 96 -2.60 -12.32 -1.88
C PHE A 96 -1.70 -12.15 -0.67
N SER A 97 -0.77 -13.07 -0.49
CA SER A 97 0.26 -12.99 0.54
C SER A 97 1.60 -12.65 -0.11
N ILE A 98 2.25 -11.60 0.36
CA ILE A 98 3.52 -11.11 -0.19
C ILE A 98 4.51 -10.85 0.93
N ASN A 99 5.76 -11.25 0.71
CA ASN A 99 6.88 -10.92 1.59
C ASN A 99 7.59 -9.64 1.16
N ASN A 100 8.48 -9.14 2.01
CA ASN A 100 9.37 -8.02 1.74
C ASN A 100 8.62 -6.73 1.34
N VAL A 101 7.45 -6.49 1.95
CA VAL A 101 6.62 -5.31 1.67
C VAL A 101 6.96 -4.19 2.63
N ASN A 102 7.01 -2.97 2.13
CA ASN A 102 7.26 -1.77 2.93
C ASN A 102 6.50 -0.56 2.37
N LEU A 103 6.34 0.48 3.18
CA LEU A 103 5.81 1.78 2.76
C LEU A 103 6.99 2.75 2.60
N ASN A 104 7.17 3.27 1.40
CA ASN A 104 8.10 4.36 1.13
C ASN A 104 7.43 5.69 1.55
N LEU A 105 7.92 6.27 2.63
CA LEU A 105 7.36 7.48 3.25
C LEU A 105 7.59 8.74 2.41
N ARG A 106 8.70 8.79 1.65
CA ARG A 106 9.04 9.94 0.81
C ARG A 106 8.13 10.04 -0.40
N ARG A 107 7.78 8.90 -1.00
CA ARG A 107 6.93 8.82 -2.21
C ARG A 107 5.49 8.45 -1.89
N ASN A 108 5.18 8.13 -0.64
CA ASN A 108 3.89 7.61 -0.20
C ASN A 108 3.39 6.44 -1.09
N ARG A 109 4.24 5.41 -1.25
CA ARG A 109 3.94 4.24 -2.09
C ARG A 109 4.25 2.96 -1.33
N ILE A 110 3.37 1.98 -1.42
CA ILE A 110 3.66 0.62 -0.94
C ILE A 110 4.41 -0.12 -2.03
N ILE A 111 5.48 -0.77 -1.63
CA ILE A 111 6.41 -1.46 -2.52
C ILE A 111 6.80 -2.81 -1.92
N SER A 112 7.16 -3.75 -2.77
CA SER A 112 7.77 -5.03 -2.38
C SER A 112 9.13 -5.18 -3.03
N LYS A 113 10.12 -5.67 -2.29
CA LYS A 113 11.43 -6.01 -2.83
C LYS A 113 11.38 -7.42 -3.42
N ILE A 114 11.45 -7.53 -4.76
CA ILE A 114 11.31 -8.79 -5.51
C ILE A 114 12.65 -9.36 -6.00
N GLY A 115 13.76 -8.70 -5.71
CA GLY A 115 15.12 -9.10 -6.07
C GLY A 115 16.13 -8.19 -5.42
N GLN A 116 17.41 -8.33 -5.79
CA GLN A 116 18.45 -7.46 -5.26
C GLN A 116 18.21 -6.00 -5.67
N ASP A 117 17.88 -5.76 -6.95
CA ASP A 117 17.77 -4.44 -7.55
C ASP A 117 16.37 -4.16 -8.12
N SER A 118 15.37 -4.94 -7.74
CA SER A 118 14.03 -4.82 -8.29
C SER A 118 12.99 -4.59 -7.21
N LEU A 119 12.15 -3.59 -7.45
CA LEU A 119 11.01 -3.25 -6.61
C LEU A 119 9.73 -3.39 -7.41
N PHE A 120 8.72 -4.00 -6.80
CA PHE A 120 7.35 -3.97 -7.28
C PHE A 120 6.58 -2.86 -6.57
N ILE A 121 5.97 -1.95 -7.32
CA ILE A 121 5.18 -0.84 -6.81
C ILE A 121 3.71 -1.19 -6.96
N PHE A 122 2.98 -1.25 -5.85
CA PHE A 122 1.55 -1.57 -5.86
C PHE A 122 0.71 -0.44 -6.46
N ASN A 123 -0.20 -0.79 -7.37
CA ASN A 123 -1.23 0.13 -7.83
C ASN A 123 -2.39 0.15 -6.83
N MET A 124 -2.36 1.12 -5.93
CA MET A 124 -3.37 1.26 -4.87
C MET A 124 -4.77 1.65 -5.38
N GLU A 125 -4.93 1.98 -6.66
CA GLU A 125 -6.26 2.20 -7.27
C GLU A 125 -7.00 0.88 -7.50
N LYS A 126 -6.27 -0.22 -7.71
CA LYS A 126 -6.82 -1.58 -7.88
C LYS A 126 -6.84 -2.39 -6.59
N VAL A 127 -6.17 -1.90 -5.57
CA VAL A 127 -6.07 -2.53 -4.26
C VAL A 127 -7.06 -1.88 -3.30
N ASN A 128 -7.80 -2.68 -2.54
CA ASN A 128 -8.69 -2.19 -1.49
C ASN A 128 -7.87 -1.78 -0.26
N LYS A 129 -7.04 -2.69 0.27
CA LYS A 129 -6.11 -2.42 1.37
C LYS A 129 -4.94 -3.40 1.36
N ILE A 130 -3.85 -3.01 2.01
CA ILE A 130 -2.69 -3.87 2.27
C ILE A 130 -2.46 -3.91 3.77
N ILE A 131 -2.37 -5.12 4.34
CA ILE A 131 -2.12 -5.34 5.77
C ILE A 131 -0.66 -5.73 5.92
N ILE A 132 0.15 -4.89 6.56
CA ILE A 132 1.57 -5.13 6.83
C ILE A 132 1.76 -5.18 8.34
N LYS A 133 2.26 -6.30 8.89
CA LYS A 133 2.45 -6.47 10.34
C LYS A 133 1.19 -6.15 11.16
N GLY A 134 0.02 -6.57 10.67
CA GLY A 134 -1.26 -6.34 11.36
C GLY A 134 -1.83 -4.92 11.23
N LYS A 135 -1.13 -4.00 10.55
CA LYS A 135 -1.60 -2.64 10.28
C LYS A 135 -2.17 -2.57 8.87
N SER A 136 -3.39 -2.06 8.74
CA SER A 136 -4.07 -1.89 7.45
C SER A 136 -3.73 -0.56 6.81
N PHE A 137 -3.34 -0.59 5.55
CA PHE A 137 -3.03 0.60 4.74
C PHE A 137 -3.99 0.68 3.57
N LYS A 138 -4.59 1.85 3.36
CA LYS A 138 -5.56 2.11 2.29
C LYS A 138 -5.25 3.44 1.62
N ARG A 139 -5.50 3.54 0.32
CA ARG A 139 -5.50 4.81 -0.38
C ARG A 139 -6.84 5.50 -0.12
N ILE A 140 -6.78 6.72 0.33
CA ILE A 140 -7.92 7.63 0.48
C ILE A 140 -7.69 8.79 -0.48
N ASP A 141 -8.65 9.02 -1.35
CA ASP A 141 -8.64 10.14 -2.27
C ASP A 141 -9.26 11.37 -1.58
N SER A 142 -8.64 12.52 -1.76
CA SER A 142 -9.08 13.81 -1.24
C SER A 142 -8.89 14.88 -2.30
N GLU A 143 -9.34 16.10 -2.06
CA GLU A 143 -9.22 17.25 -2.98
C GLU A 143 -7.76 17.53 -3.40
N VAL A 144 -6.79 17.18 -2.54
CA VAL A 144 -5.35 17.32 -2.81
C VAL A 144 -4.70 16.06 -3.38
N GLY A 145 -5.51 15.10 -3.86
CA GLY A 145 -5.07 13.83 -4.43
C GLY A 145 -5.10 12.66 -3.46
N GLY A 146 -4.82 11.47 -4.02
CA GLY A 146 -4.86 10.22 -3.26
C GLY A 146 -3.60 10.00 -2.43
N ARG A 147 -3.77 9.69 -1.15
CA ARG A 147 -2.69 9.35 -0.21
C ARG A 147 -2.93 8.03 0.47
N ILE A 148 -1.86 7.35 0.86
CA ILE A 148 -1.90 6.09 1.60
C ILE A 148 -1.86 6.42 3.10
N PHE A 149 -2.87 5.95 3.81
CA PHE A 149 -2.99 6.07 5.26
C PHE A 149 -3.00 4.69 5.92
N GLU A 150 -2.50 4.59 7.15
CA GLU A 150 -2.80 3.48 8.06
C GLU A 150 -4.22 3.68 8.59
N LEU A 151 -5.08 2.69 8.42
CA LEU A 151 -6.41 2.66 9.03
C LEU A 151 -6.28 2.30 10.51
N VAL A 152 -6.56 3.24 11.35
CA VAL A 152 -6.53 3.06 12.81
C VAL A 152 -7.88 2.55 13.31
N TYR A 153 -8.95 3.11 12.77
CA TYR A 153 -10.33 2.67 13.00
C TYR A 153 -11.13 2.92 11.72
N GLU A 154 -12.04 2.04 11.38
CA GLU A 154 -12.93 2.15 10.21
C GLU A 154 -14.34 1.75 10.62
N SER A 155 -15.31 2.65 10.42
CA SER A 155 -16.74 2.37 10.49
C SER A 155 -17.43 2.94 9.25
N LYS A 156 -18.75 2.81 9.20
CA LYS A 156 -19.56 3.36 8.10
C LYS A 156 -19.51 4.90 8.08
N ASP A 157 -19.53 5.53 9.25
CA ASP A 157 -19.72 6.97 9.37
C ASP A 157 -18.40 7.72 9.55
N VAL A 158 -17.42 7.11 10.24
CA VAL A 158 -16.14 7.76 10.53
C VAL A 158 -14.98 6.78 10.47
N SER A 159 -13.85 7.24 9.95
CA SER A 159 -12.59 6.51 10.01
C SER A 159 -11.51 7.39 10.63
N ILE A 160 -10.68 6.78 11.48
CA ILE A 160 -9.47 7.40 12.00
C ILE A 160 -8.28 6.89 11.23
N LEU A 161 -7.56 7.82 10.64
CA LEU A 161 -6.44 7.60 9.74
C LEU A 161 -5.16 8.07 10.40
N LYS A 162 -4.05 7.37 10.13
CA LYS A 162 -2.71 7.81 10.48
C LYS A 162 -1.87 7.97 9.21
N PHE A 163 -1.34 9.16 9.00
CA PHE A 163 -0.43 9.45 7.90
C PHE A 163 1.01 9.36 8.39
N HIS A 164 1.78 8.50 7.76
CA HIS A 164 3.21 8.37 7.99
C HIS A 164 3.98 9.22 6.98
N SER A 165 4.82 10.09 7.47
CA SER A 165 5.67 10.97 6.67
C SER A 165 7.12 10.96 7.16
N ILE A 166 7.98 11.64 6.43
CA ILE A 166 9.40 11.74 6.73
C ILE A 166 9.84 13.20 6.57
N LYS A 167 10.69 13.66 7.49
CA LYS A 167 11.38 14.95 7.40
C LYS A 167 12.88 14.73 7.34
N LEU A 168 13.55 15.37 6.41
CA LEU A 168 14.98 15.52 6.44
C LEU A 168 15.34 16.59 7.47
N VAL A 169 16.22 16.25 8.39
CA VAL A 169 16.82 17.17 9.35
C VAL A 169 18.28 17.25 9.00
N GLU A 170 18.69 18.41 8.50
CA GLU A 170 20.03 18.65 8.02
C GLU A 170 21.05 18.71 9.17
N SER A 171 22.29 18.37 8.88
CA SER A 171 23.42 18.55 9.77
C SER A 171 23.59 20.03 10.16
N SER A 172 24.26 20.28 11.26
CA SER A 172 24.47 21.65 11.73
C SER A 172 25.95 21.86 12.05
N ALA A 173 26.49 22.94 11.53
CA ALA A 173 27.82 23.38 11.86
C ALA A 173 27.93 23.98 13.30
N ASN A 174 26.79 24.26 13.93
CA ASN A 174 26.74 24.78 15.29
C ASN A 174 27.10 23.67 16.31
N PRO A 175 28.18 23.79 17.05
CA PRO A 175 28.65 22.79 18.04
C PRO A 175 27.58 22.51 19.13
N MET A 176 26.75 23.50 19.46
CA MET A 176 25.70 23.37 20.48
C MET A 176 24.59 22.40 20.04
N VAL A 177 24.40 22.17 18.75
CA VAL A 177 23.35 21.29 18.21
C VAL A 177 23.81 19.83 18.12
N ASN A 178 25.12 19.57 18.16
CA ASN A 178 25.76 18.24 18.09
C ASN A 178 25.18 17.30 17.00
N ARG A 179 24.88 17.85 15.83
CA ARG A 179 24.34 17.08 14.70
C ARG A 179 25.34 17.08 13.56
N LYS A 180 26.08 15.97 13.44
CA LYS A 180 27.17 15.81 12.48
C LYS A 180 26.71 15.34 11.09
N THR A 181 25.55 14.69 11.01
CA THR A 181 25.02 14.09 9.78
C THR A 181 23.58 14.49 9.56
N ASP A 182 23.15 14.52 8.31
CA ASP A 182 21.75 14.64 7.94
C ASP A 182 21.00 13.40 8.39
N LYS A 183 19.73 13.56 8.79
CA LYS A 183 18.93 12.47 9.32
C LYS A 183 17.50 12.51 8.82
N PHE A 184 16.98 11.35 8.41
CA PHE A 184 15.56 11.15 8.19
C PHE A 184 14.83 10.91 9.52
N VAL A 185 13.82 11.73 9.79
CA VAL A 185 12.97 11.61 10.99
C VAL A 185 11.55 11.27 10.55
N LYS A 186 11.06 10.11 10.99
CA LYS A 186 9.68 9.66 10.74
C LYS A 186 8.72 10.49 11.59
N LYS A 187 7.58 10.88 11.00
CA LYS A 187 6.51 11.61 11.66
C LYS A 187 5.17 10.92 11.41
N GLU A 188 4.30 11.00 12.40
CA GLU A 188 2.94 10.48 12.35
C GLU A 188 1.96 11.61 12.64
N ASN A 189 0.95 11.75 11.78
CA ASN A 189 -0.16 12.68 12.00
C ASN A 189 -1.47 11.91 11.90
N PHE A 190 -2.43 12.27 12.73
CA PHE A 190 -3.76 11.68 12.67
C PHE A 190 -4.69 12.57 11.84
N PHE A 191 -5.60 11.90 11.15
CA PHE A 191 -6.68 12.51 10.37
C PHE A 191 -7.98 11.79 10.68
N ALA A 192 -9.09 12.44 10.48
CA ALA A 192 -10.40 11.81 10.42
C ALA A 192 -10.92 11.86 8.98
N TYR A 193 -11.64 10.82 8.60
CA TYR A 193 -12.35 10.74 7.33
C TYR A 193 -13.83 10.56 7.64
N GLN A 194 -14.65 11.49 7.18
CA GLN A 194 -16.08 11.52 7.36
C GLN A 194 -16.72 12.25 6.18
N ASP A 195 -17.86 11.78 5.70
CA ASP A 195 -18.64 12.37 4.60
C ASP A 195 -17.80 12.66 3.33
N GLY A 196 -16.88 11.73 2.99
CA GLY A 196 -16.03 11.86 1.81
C GLY A 196 -14.84 12.81 1.99
N LYS A 197 -14.66 13.43 3.16
CA LYS A 197 -13.60 14.43 3.41
C LYS A 197 -12.58 13.95 4.43
N VAL A 198 -11.32 14.31 4.19
CA VAL A 198 -10.21 14.09 5.12
C VAL A 198 -9.86 15.41 5.79
N PHE A 199 -9.78 15.42 7.10
CA PHE A 199 -9.40 16.61 7.87
C PHE A 199 -8.44 16.28 9.01
N ASP A 200 -7.67 17.27 9.43
CA ASP A 200 -6.72 17.14 10.53
C ASP A 200 -7.43 16.73 11.82
N PHE A 201 -6.88 15.74 12.50
CA PHE A 201 -7.41 15.23 13.75
C PHE A 201 -6.28 15.10 14.77
N LYS A 202 -6.51 15.52 16.00
CA LYS A 202 -5.56 15.34 17.09
C LYS A 202 -6.20 14.55 18.22
N LEU A 203 -5.42 13.66 18.84
CA LEU A 203 -5.85 12.92 20.03
C LEU A 203 -5.93 13.85 21.23
N ARG A 204 -7.00 14.62 21.32
CA ARG A 204 -7.31 15.56 22.42
C ARG A 204 -8.82 15.69 22.59
N LYS A 205 -9.25 16.02 23.80
CA LYS A 205 -10.66 16.10 24.18
C LYS A 205 -11.51 16.87 23.16
N LYS A 206 -11.12 18.11 22.84
CA LYS A 206 -11.87 18.97 21.90
C LYS A 206 -12.12 18.32 20.54
N ASP A 207 -11.10 17.70 19.93
CA ASP A 207 -11.21 17.12 18.58
C ASP A 207 -12.02 15.80 18.62
N VAL A 208 -11.88 15.01 19.68
CA VAL A 208 -12.65 13.78 19.87
C VAL A 208 -14.14 14.10 20.08
N LEU A 209 -14.46 15.05 20.92
CA LEU A 209 -15.85 15.47 21.14
C LEU A 209 -16.45 15.98 19.83
N LYS A 210 -15.80 16.93 19.16
CA LYS A 210 -16.27 17.49 17.87
C LYS A 210 -16.49 16.43 16.80
N LEU A 211 -15.71 15.33 16.81
CA LEU A 211 -15.83 14.26 15.81
C LEU A 211 -17.03 13.37 16.09
N ILE A 212 -17.36 13.13 17.36
CA ILE A 212 -18.26 12.07 17.79
C ILE A 212 -19.65 12.61 18.16
N THR A 213 -19.73 13.82 18.67
CA THR A 213 -20.98 14.37 19.23
C THR A 213 -21.53 15.49 18.35
N SER A 214 -22.87 15.54 18.29
CA SER A 214 -23.62 16.54 17.51
C SER A 214 -24.24 17.64 18.39
N ASN A 215 -24.36 17.39 19.69
CA ASN A 215 -25.03 18.29 20.64
C ASN A 215 -24.44 18.15 22.07
N GLU A 216 -24.80 19.08 22.95
CA GLU A 216 -24.30 19.15 24.34
C GLU A 216 -24.71 17.92 25.17
N THR A 217 -25.86 17.33 24.91
CA THR A 217 -26.31 16.13 25.65
C THR A 217 -25.43 14.94 25.34
N GLU A 218 -25.11 14.71 24.07
CA GLU A 218 -24.17 13.66 23.63
C GLU A 218 -22.76 13.90 24.17
N GLU A 219 -22.33 15.18 24.15
CA GLU A 219 -21.02 15.56 24.70
C GLU A 219 -20.94 15.21 26.19
N SER A 220 -21.97 15.51 26.96
CA SER A 220 -22.03 15.20 28.39
C SER A 220 -21.97 13.71 28.66
N LYS A 221 -22.74 12.89 27.93
CA LYS A 221 -22.71 11.44 28.04
C LYS A 221 -21.32 10.85 27.69
N LEU A 222 -20.69 11.38 26.63
CA LEU A 222 -19.38 10.94 26.21
C LEU A 222 -18.30 11.28 27.25
N ILE A 223 -18.36 12.47 27.85
CA ILE A 223 -17.45 12.88 28.92
C ILE A 223 -17.64 11.98 30.17
N GLU A 224 -18.87 11.70 30.53
CA GLU A 224 -19.19 10.79 31.64
C GLU A 224 -18.61 9.39 31.37
N TYR A 225 -18.80 8.85 30.15
CA TYR A 225 -18.25 7.54 29.77
C TYR A 225 -16.73 7.51 29.87
N TYR A 226 -16.02 8.54 29.38
CA TYR A 226 -14.55 8.63 29.50
C TYR A 226 -14.12 8.64 30.97
N THR A 227 -14.83 9.40 31.81
CA THR A 227 -14.51 9.54 33.24
C THR A 227 -14.77 8.25 33.99
N LYS A 228 -15.95 7.65 33.82
CA LYS A 228 -16.36 6.41 34.48
C LYS A 228 -15.43 5.24 34.15
N ASN A 229 -14.98 5.14 32.90
CA ASN A 229 -14.11 4.07 32.44
C ASN A 229 -12.62 4.42 32.52
N LYS A 230 -12.24 5.57 33.10
CA LYS A 230 -10.85 6.05 33.23
C LYS A 230 -10.08 6.05 31.91
N LEU A 231 -10.74 6.45 30.81
CA LEU A 231 -10.18 6.49 29.46
C LEU A 231 -9.44 7.81 29.21
N SER A 232 -8.47 7.78 28.28
CA SER A 232 -7.67 8.93 27.92
C SER A 232 -7.97 9.39 26.48
N TYR A 233 -8.28 10.66 26.30
CA TYR A 233 -8.42 11.28 24.97
C TYR A 233 -7.12 11.27 24.13
N LYS A 234 -5.97 11.01 24.77
CA LYS A 234 -4.66 10.92 24.09
C LYS A 234 -4.31 9.49 23.66
N SER A 235 -5.14 8.52 24.04
CA SER A 235 -4.92 7.10 23.74
C SER A 235 -5.74 6.66 22.54
N ILE A 236 -5.06 6.18 21.50
CA ILE A 236 -5.73 5.62 20.32
C ILE A 236 -6.48 4.33 20.64
N LYS A 237 -6.00 3.56 21.62
CA LYS A 237 -6.67 2.35 22.10
C LYS A 237 -8.03 2.69 22.72
N ASP A 238 -8.05 3.70 23.57
CA ASP A 238 -9.25 4.13 24.27
C ASP A 238 -10.26 4.77 23.29
N LEU A 239 -9.78 5.56 22.35
CA LEU A 239 -10.61 6.11 21.28
C LEU A 239 -11.26 4.98 20.44
N ARG A 240 -10.52 3.93 20.08
CA ARG A 240 -11.10 2.75 19.39
C ARG A 240 -12.20 2.09 20.20
N GLN A 241 -11.99 1.92 21.50
CA GLN A 241 -12.99 1.35 22.42
C GLN A 241 -14.27 2.19 22.41
N VAL A 242 -14.15 3.50 22.54
CA VAL A 242 -15.27 4.44 22.51
C VAL A 242 -16.01 4.37 21.17
N LEU A 243 -15.31 4.47 20.05
CA LEU A 243 -15.91 4.42 18.71
C LEU A 243 -16.61 3.07 18.43
N SER A 244 -16.09 1.97 18.98
CA SER A 244 -16.73 0.66 18.85
C SER A 244 -18.02 0.53 19.69
N SER A 245 -18.17 1.33 20.72
CA SER A 245 -19.31 1.32 21.63
C SER A 245 -20.22 2.53 21.46
N ILE A 246 -20.02 3.34 20.44
CA ILE A 246 -20.65 4.67 20.30
C ILE A 246 -22.17 4.61 20.33
N ASN A 247 -22.78 3.64 19.63
CA ASN A 247 -24.24 3.45 19.57
C ASN A 247 -24.86 3.04 20.93
N THR A 248 -24.03 2.61 21.88
CA THR A 248 -24.49 2.28 23.24
C THR A 248 -24.26 3.43 24.20
N ILE A 249 -23.35 4.34 23.88
CA ILE A 249 -22.98 5.50 24.69
C ILE A 249 -23.94 6.66 24.45
N LEU A 250 -24.22 6.96 23.20
CA LEU A 250 -25.08 8.05 22.75
C LEU A 250 -26.53 7.61 22.59
#